data_5ec11351d415b767f83016a3c4da8639
#
_entry.id   5ec11351d415b767f83016a3c4da8639
#
_cell.length_a   1.000
_cell.length_b   1.000
_cell.length_c   1.000
_cell.angle_alpha   90.00
_cell.angle_beta   90.00
_cell.angle_gamma   90.00
#
_symmetry.space_group_name_H-M   'P 1'
#
loop_
_entity.id
_entity.type
_entity.pdbx_description
1 polymer ?
#
loop_
_entity_poly.entity_id
_entity_poly.type
_entity_poly.pdbx_seq_one_letter_code
_entity_poly.pdbx_strand_id
1 'polypeptide(L)'
;MALPVLVFGLLYMSAKRTYMQQTGVDTFSAFSGWQLLNNASVLIPEANRELTPESFASQDLQTLHAFMRTCPDSVFSERNMLETFCMWDNKLPYKYFLFHVVKTTGRPYANAWVALGVLYGEYARELIRHYPMLYVERFLWPSVASLFRPMDITEERFALENEPMYRDYYGLTAERYEHAHRVFAALNPVRRAMHYVYWSALGLSLACLAIAWKSLGRADRKRRQLLLMLAAFVVVYLGASALASPNTAWRYTMPVFLPSLALTASLADYFLDMRRSRRSAVKESA
;
A
#
# COMPACT_ATOMS: atom_id res chain seq x y z
N MET A 1 5.52 8.48 25.29
CA MET A 1 5.60 8.65 23.81
C MET A 1 7.02 8.63 23.25
N ALA A 2 8.08 8.86 24.01
CA ALA A 2 9.46 8.87 23.52
C ALA A 2 10.00 7.49 23.07
N LEU A 3 9.64 6.39 23.75
CA LEU A 3 10.19 5.06 23.49
C LEU A 3 9.92 4.53 22.07
N PRO A 4 8.68 4.57 21.51
CA PRO A 4 8.44 4.10 20.13
C PRO A 4 9.23 4.90 19.09
N VAL A 5 9.35 6.23 19.27
CA VAL A 5 10.13 7.09 18.36
C VAL A 5 11.61 6.74 18.42
N LEU A 6 12.14 6.51 19.62
CA LEU A 6 13.53 6.08 19.81
C LEU A 6 13.79 4.72 19.14
N VAL A 7 12.92 3.72 19.38
CA VAL A 7 13.05 2.39 18.79
C VAL A 7 12.99 2.47 17.27
N PHE A 8 12.04 3.23 16.72
CA PHE A 8 11.96 3.44 15.26
C PHE A 8 13.22 4.12 14.71
N GLY A 9 13.72 5.15 15.39
CA GLY A 9 14.97 5.83 15.00
C GLY A 9 16.17 4.89 14.97
N LEU A 10 16.30 4.03 16.00
CA LEU A 10 17.38 3.04 16.07
C LEU A 10 17.27 1.99 14.93
N LEU A 11 16.07 1.49 14.66
CA LEU A 11 15.83 0.56 13.56
C LEU A 11 16.12 1.19 12.19
N TYR A 12 15.70 2.44 12.00
CA TYR A 12 15.96 3.21 10.78
C TYR A 12 17.47 3.39 10.55
N MET A 13 18.21 3.84 11.56
CA MET A 13 19.67 4.03 11.48
C MET A 13 20.41 2.71 11.28
N SER A 14 19.99 1.64 11.97
CA SER A 14 20.54 0.29 11.79
C SER A 14 20.38 -0.21 10.37
N ALA A 15 19.17 -0.08 9.78
CA ALA A 15 18.89 -0.48 8.41
C ALA A 15 19.75 0.31 7.41
N LYS A 16 19.82 1.65 7.54
CA LYS A 16 20.70 2.49 6.70
C LYS A 16 22.17 2.05 6.77
N ARG A 17 22.67 1.84 7.98
CA ARG A 17 24.04 1.37 8.17
C ARG A 17 24.29 0.00 7.51
N THR A 18 23.36 -0.92 7.64
CA THR A 18 23.45 -2.25 7.02
C THR A 18 23.50 -2.13 5.49
N TYR A 19 22.60 -1.37 4.86
CA TYR A 19 22.64 -1.16 3.41
C TYR A 19 23.94 -0.49 2.97
N MET A 20 24.37 0.56 3.66
CA MET A 20 25.64 1.24 3.34
C MET A 20 26.84 0.29 3.42
N GLN A 21 26.92 -0.56 4.46
CA GLN A 21 28.00 -1.54 4.61
C GLN A 21 27.99 -2.64 3.55
N GLN A 22 26.80 -3.13 3.18
CA GLN A 22 26.68 -4.25 2.25
C GLN A 22 26.72 -3.84 0.78
N THR A 23 26.20 -2.65 0.44
CA THR A 23 25.99 -2.25 -0.95
C THR A 23 26.66 -0.93 -1.32
N GLY A 24 27.19 -0.18 -0.36
CA GLY A 24 27.72 1.14 -0.54
C GLY A 24 26.66 2.22 -0.81
N VAL A 25 25.37 1.91 -0.58
CA VAL A 25 24.25 2.81 -0.86
C VAL A 25 23.58 3.25 0.44
N ASP A 26 23.49 4.58 0.65
CA ASP A 26 22.83 5.17 1.81
C ASP A 26 21.30 5.18 1.64
N THR A 27 20.66 4.09 2.01
CA THR A 27 19.21 3.96 1.96
C THR A 27 18.66 3.20 3.16
N PHE A 28 17.45 3.54 3.56
CA PHE A 28 16.70 2.76 4.56
C PHE A 28 16.03 1.53 3.95
N SER A 29 15.61 1.62 2.70
CA SER A 29 14.87 0.57 2.02
C SER A 29 15.28 0.50 0.56
N ALA A 30 15.79 -0.65 0.16
CA ALA A 30 16.06 -0.95 -1.24
C ALA A 30 14.79 -0.98 -2.10
N PHE A 31 13.64 -1.21 -1.48
CA PHE A 31 12.36 -1.44 -2.16
C PHE A 31 11.55 -0.16 -2.37
N SER A 32 11.69 0.84 -1.50
CA SER A 32 10.81 2.02 -1.50
C SER A 32 10.81 2.80 -2.81
N GLY A 33 11.95 2.95 -3.46
CA GLY A 33 12.01 3.67 -4.73
C GLY A 33 11.43 2.88 -5.90
N TRP A 34 11.61 1.55 -5.92
CA TRP A 34 10.94 0.68 -6.88
C TRP A 34 9.43 0.79 -6.78
N GLN A 35 8.90 0.77 -5.55
CA GLN A 35 7.47 0.91 -5.30
C GLN A 35 6.97 2.30 -5.71
N LEU A 36 7.72 3.36 -5.37
CA LEU A 36 7.33 4.71 -5.72
C LEU A 36 7.31 4.91 -7.24
N LEU A 37 8.31 4.39 -7.97
CA LEU A 37 8.30 4.46 -9.42
C LEU A 37 7.17 3.62 -10.03
N ASN A 38 6.91 2.43 -9.48
CA ASN A 38 5.75 1.65 -9.92
C ASN A 38 4.45 2.46 -9.79
N ASN A 39 4.27 3.17 -8.68
CA ASN A 39 3.10 4.02 -8.46
C ASN A 39 3.06 5.24 -9.41
N ALA A 40 4.21 5.80 -9.73
CA ALA A 40 4.35 6.95 -10.64
C ALA A 40 4.41 6.57 -12.13
N SER A 41 4.38 5.30 -12.47
CA SER A 41 4.46 4.81 -13.87
C SER A 41 3.38 5.37 -14.78
N VAL A 42 2.20 5.66 -14.23
CA VAL A 42 1.07 6.32 -14.93
C VAL A 42 1.44 7.68 -15.53
N LEU A 43 2.52 8.29 -15.03
CA LEU A 43 2.99 9.60 -15.47
C LEU A 43 4.01 9.52 -16.61
N ILE A 44 4.63 8.33 -16.81
CA ILE A 44 5.72 8.16 -17.79
C ILE A 44 5.25 8.47 -19.22
N PRO A 45 4.07 8.04 -19.70
CA PRO A 45 3.62 8.40 -21.03
C PRO A 45 3.51 9.90 -21.27
N GLU A 46 3.07 10.67 -20.27
CA GLU A 46 3.00 12.13 -20.36
C GLU A 46 4.40 12.74 -20.33
N ALA A 47 5.25 12.29 -19.41
CA ALA A 47 6.63 12.73 -19.32
C ALA A 47 7.42 12.44 -20.60
N ASN A 48 7.19 11.29 -21.24
CA ASN A 48 7.83 10.95 -22.52
C ASN A 48 7.45 11.90 -23.66
N ARG A 49 6.27 12.51 -23.60
CA ARG A 49 5.79 13.47 -24.61
C ARG A 49 6.29 14.89 -24.36
N GLU A 50 6.34 15.31 -23.10
CA GLU A 50 6.56 16.70 -22.72
C GLU A 50 7.97 17.01 -22.23
N LEU A 51 8.66 16.02 -21.60
CA LEU A 51 9.99 16.20 -21.05
C LEU A 51 11.07 15.61 -21.95
N THR A 52 12.21 16.28 -22.01
CA THR A 52 13.43 15.72 -22.60
C THR A 52 14.38 15.22 -21.50
N PRO A 53 15.38 14.37 -21.80
CA PRO A 53 16.35 13.94 -20.78
C PRO A 53 17.01 15.12 -20.06
N GLU A 54 17.28 16.22 -20.74
CA GLU A 54 17.91 17.43 -20.20
C GLU A 54 17.03 18.16 -19.18
N SER A 55 15.74 17.83 -19.12
CA SER A 55 14.83 18.36 -18.10
C SER A 55 15.16 17.86 -16.68
N PHE A 56 15.99 16.80 -16.58
CA PHE A 56 16.37 16.19 -15.31
C PHE A 56 17.76 16.65 -14.85
N ALA A 57 17.89 16.88 -13.53
CA ALA A 57 19.09 17.52 -12.96
C ALA A 57 20.36 16.66 -13.01
N SER A 58 20.23 15.32 -12.94
CA SER A 58 21.40 14.43 -12.91
C SER A 58 21.50 13.59 -14.18
N GLN A 59 22.75 13.27 -14.58
CA GLN A 59 23.05 12.43 -15.74
C GLN A 59 22.38 11.04 -15.62
N ASP A 60 22.29 10.49 -14.40
CA ASP A 60 21.65 9.18 -14.17
C ASP A 60 20.14 9.24 -14.43
N LEU A 61 19.47 10.32 -14.00
CA LEU A 61 18.06 10.56 -14.30
C LEU A 61 17.83 10.80 -15.78
N GLN A 62 18.71 11.53 -16.44
CA GLN A 62 18.65 11.75 -17.90
C GLN A 62 18.77 10.43 -18.66
N THR A 63 19.72 9.59 -18.26
CA THR A 63 19.92 8.25 -18.85
C THR A 63 18.70 7.37 -18.62
N LEU A 64 18.16 7.38 -17.40
CA LEU A 64 16.94 6.61 -17.09
C LEU A 64 15.75 7.11 -17.91
N HIS A 65 15.53 8.43 -18.01
CA HIS A 65 14.42 8.98 -18.79
C HIS A 65 14.58 8.69 -20.29
N ALA A 66 15.79 8.85 -20.84
CA ALA A 66 16.07 8.46 -22.21
C ALA A 66 15.73 7.00 -22.49
N PHE A 67 16.05 6.09 -21.55
CA PHE A 67 15.65 4.69 -21.64
C PHE A 67 14.12 4.52 -21.59
N MET A 68 13.43 5.18 -20.63
CA MET A 68 11.97 5.07 -20.52
C MET A 68 11.24 5.54 -21.80
N ARG A 69 11.77 6.54 -22.51
CA ARG A 69 11.26 7.02 -23.80
C ARG A 69 11.35 5.98 -24.92
N THR A 70 12.23 4.99 -24.82
CA THR A 70 12.31 3.90 -25.81
C THR A 70 11.23 2.82 -25.60
N CYS A 71 10.53 2.86 -24.46
CA CYS A 71 9.52 1.89 -24.12
C CYS A 71 8.14 2.31 -24.66
N PRO A 72 7.32 1.38 -25.18
CA PRO A 72 5.96 1.69 -25.60
C PRO A 72 5.10 2.19 -24.44
N ASP A 73 4.27 3.21 -24.65
CA ASP A 73 3.37 3.77 -23.64
C ASP A 73 2.41 2.71 -23.05
N SER A 74 2.01 1.72 -23.84
CA SER A 74 1.13 0.64 -23.41
C SER A 74 1.70 -0.21 -22.27
N VAL A 75 3.02 -0.21 -22.08
CA VAL A 75 3.69 -0.91 -20.97
C VAL A 75 3.40 -0.24 -19.64
N PHE A 76 3.16 1.07 -19.65
CA PHE A 76 2.85 1.89 -18.47
C PHE A 76 1.34 2.06 -18.25
N SER A 77 0.53 1.12 -18.75
CA SER A 77 -0.92 1.15 -18.60
C SER A 77 -1.35 0.97 -17.13
N GLU A 78 -2.50 1.54 -16.76
CA GLU A 78 -3.08 1.39 -15.42
C GLU A 78 -3.20 -0.08 -14.97
N ARG A 79 -3.53 -0.98 -15.90
CA ARG A 79 -3.64 -2.42 -15.63
C ARG A 79 -2.33 -3.00 -15.10
N ASN A 80 -1.21 -2.70 -15.73
CA ASN A 80 0.10 -3.24 -15.35
C ASN A 80 0.58 -2.71 -14.00
N MET A 81 0.12 -1.51 -13.61
CA MET A 81 0.51 -0.87 -12.35
C MET A 81 -0.33 -1.32 -11.17
N LEU A 82 -1.64 -1.49 -11.36
CA LEU A 82 -2.54 -1.96 -10.32
C LEU A 82 -2.14 -3.33 -9.75
N GLU A 83 -1.38 -4.11 -10.50
CA GLU A 83 -0.97 -5.46 -10.12
C GLU A 83 0.47 -5.55 -9.60
N THR A 84 1.19 -4.41 -9.47
CA THR A 84 2.62 -4.37 -9.09
C THR A 84 3.56 -5.12 -10.05
N PHE A 85 3.09 -5.52 -11.22
CA PHE A 85 3.86 -6.31 -12.19
C PHE A 85 5.04 -5.55 -12.77
N CYS A 86 4.92 -4.24 -12.97
CA CYS A 86 6.01 -3.44 -13.54
C CYS A 86 7.33 -3.59 -12.79
N MET A 87 7.26 -3.90 -11.52
CA MET A 87 8.42 -4.06 -10.67
C MET A 87 8.97 -5.49 -10.66
N TRP A 88 8.12 -6.50 -10.86
CA TRP A 88 8.49 -7.90 -10.72
C TRP A 88 8.69 -8.62 -12.03
N ASP A 89 7.98 -8.22 -13.08
CA ASP A 89 8.08 -8.88 -14.38
C ASP A 89 9.42 -8.55 -15.06
N ASN A 90 10.16 -9.59 -15.40
CA ASN A 90 11.45 -9.47 -16.08
C ASN A 90 11.32 -8.91 -17.51
N LYS A 91 10.14 -8.91 -18.09
CA LYS A 91 9.85 -8.36 -19.43
C LYS A 91 9.51 -6.86 -19.39
N LEU A 92 9.47 -6.24 -18.22
CA LEU A 92 9.11 -4.84 -18.07
C LEU A 92 10.33 -3.92 -17.92
N PRO A 93 10.22 -2.64 -18.26
CA PRO A 93 11.34 -1.71 -18.40
C PRO A 93 12.27 -1.64 -17.19
N TYR A 94 11.72 -1.72 -15.97
CA TYR A 94 12.53 -1.57 -14.75
C TYR A 94 13.54 -2.69 -14.59
N LYS A 95 13.13 -3.92 -14.89
CA LYS A 95 14.03 -5.07 -14.85
C LYS A 95 15.01 -5.08 -16.04
N TYR A 96 14.56 -4.66 -17.22
CA TYR A 96 15.47 -4.49 -18.36
C TYR A 96 16.58 -3.48 -18.05
N PHE A 97 16.22 -2.34 -17.47
CA PHE A 97 17.22 -1.35 -17.09
C PHE A 97 18.16 -1.90 -16.00
N LEU A 98 17.66 -2.64 -15.01
CA LEU A 98 18.49 -3.31 -14.02
C LEU A 98 19.48 -4.29 -14.68
N PHE A 99 19.03 -5.15 -15.57
CA PHE A 99 19.90 -6.09 -16.26
C PHE A 99 20.92 -5.37 -17.16
N HIS A 100 20.53 -4.28 -17.80
CA HIS A 100 21.44 -3.44 -18.53
C HIS A 100 22.54 -2.88 -17.63
N VAL A 101 22.19 -2.29 -16.48
CA VAL A 101 23.15 -1.76 -15.50
C VAL A 101 24.08 -2.86 -14.97
N VAL A 102 23.55 -4.02 -14.59
CA VAL A 102 24.38 -5.15 -14.15
C VAL A 102 25.39 -5.56 -15.21
N LYS A 103 24.95 -5.67 -16.46
CA LYS A 103 25.80 -6.06 -17.61
C LYS A 103 26.88 -5.02 -17.92
N THR A 104 26.53 -3.75 -17.90
CA THR A 104 27.45 -2.67 -18.32
C THR A 104 28.42 -2.25 -17.23
N THR A 105 28.01 -2.33 -15.97
CA THR A 105 28.86 -1.90 -14.83
C THR A 105 29.58 -3.04 -14.14
N GLY A 106 29.21 -4.29 -14.38
CA GLY A 106 29.73 -5.46 -13.65
C GLY A 106 29.31 -5.51 -12.18
N ARG A 107 28.38 -4.66 -11.73
CA ARG A 107 27.89 -4.67 -10.34
C ARG A 107 27.14 -5.95 -10.04
N PRO A 108 27.32 -6.54 -8.82
CA PRO A 108 26.46 -7.61 -8.35
C PRO A 108 24.97 -7.22 -8.39
N TYR A 109 24.11 -8.14 -8.77
CA TYR A 109 22.68 -7.90 -8.94
C TYR A 109 22.04 -7.22 -7.72
N ALA A 110 22.33 -7.69 -6.51
CA ALA A 110 21.78 -7.11 -5.28
C ALA A 110 22.20 -5.64 -5.09
N ASN A 111 23.46 -5.32 -5.39
CA ASN A 111 23.97 -3.94 -5.27
C ASN A 111 23.36 -3.01 -6.33
N ALA A 112 23.19 -3.52 -7.56
CA ALA A 112 22.52 -2.79 -8.63
C ALA A 112 21.04 -2.56 -8.29
N TRP A 113 20.36 -3.57 -7.74
CA TRP A 113 18.98 -3.45 -7.27
C TRP A 113 18.79 -2.34 -6.24
N VAL A 114 19.66 -2.29 -5.22
CA VAL A 114 19.60 -1.27 -4.16
C VAL A 114 19.88 0.14 -4.73
N ALA A 115 20.92 0.27 -5.55
CA ALA A 115 21.29 1.54 -6.17
C ALA A 115 20.18 2.08 -7.08
N LEU A 116 19.61 1.23 -7.92
CA LEU A 116 18.48 1.58 -8.77
C LEU A 116 17.22 1.92 -7.96
N GLY A 117 17.01 1.31 -6.80
CA GLY A 117 15.94 1.70 -5.90
C GLY A 117 16.01 3.18 -5.51
N VAL A 118 17.21 3.71 -5.25
CA VAL A 118 17.39 5.15 -4.97
C VAL A 118 17.09 5.98 -6.21
N LEU A 119 17.69 5.65 -7.35
CA LEU A 119 17.50 6.35 -8.62
C LEU A 119 16.03 6.37 -9.06
N TYR A 120 15.34 5.25 -8.96
CA TYR A 120 13.91 5.14 -9.26
C TYR A 120 13.05 6.00 -8.33
N GLY A 121 13.43 6.06 -7.05
CA GLY A 121 12.76 6.93 -6.10
C GLY A 121 12.94 8.41 -6.41
N GLU A 122 14.11 8.82 -6.90
CA GLU A 122 14.38 10.19 -7.34
C GLU A 122 13.60 10.52 -8.62
N TYR A 123 13.65 9.66 -9.60
CA TYR A 123 12.92 9.82 -10.85
C TYR A 123 11.40 9.93 -10.61
N ALA A 124 10.85 9.05 -9.79
CA ALA A 124 9.43 9.10 -9.43
C ALA A 124 9.04 10.41 -8.74
N ARG A 125 9.88 10.93 -7.83
CA ARG A 125 9.63 12.22 -7.17
C ARG A 125 9.64 13.37 -8.17
N GLU A 126 10.53 13.37 -9.15
CA GLU A 126 10.54 14.39 -10.21
C GLU A 126 9.26 14.30 -11.06
N LEU A 127 8.84 13.10 -11.48
CA LEU A 127 7.59 12.92 -12.21
C LEU A 127 6.38 13.43 -11.42
N ILE A 128 6.28 13.10 -10.14
CA ILE A 128 5.17 13.55 -9.28
C ILE A 128 5.20 15.08 -9.10
N ARG A 129 6.38 15.69 -9.01
CA ARG A 129 6.50 17.17 -8.93
C ARG A 129 6.04 17.87 -10.21
N HIS A 130 6.34 17.29 -11.38
CA HIS A 130 5.90 17.84 -12.65
C HIS A 130 4.40 17.65 -12.88
N TYR A 131 3.85 16.51 -12.45
CA TYR A 131 2.46 16.11 -12.72
C TYR A 131 1.65 15.76 -11.45
N PRO A 132 1.56 16.66 -10.44
CA PRO A 132 0.94 16.31 -9.15
C PRO A 132 -0.55 15.98 -9.29
N MET A 133 -1.29 16.73 -10.10
CA MET A 133 -2.73 16.50 -10.28
C MET A 133 -2.99 15.21 -11.06
N LEU A 134 -2.19 14.92 -12.06
CA LEU A 134 -2.29 13.68 -12.83
C LEU A 134 -1.96 12.46 -11.97
N TYR A 135 -1.01 12.59 -11.03
CA TYR A 135 -0.73 11.55 -10.04
C TYR A 135 -1.93 11.30 -9.11
N VAL A 136 -2.58 12.36 -8.66
CA VAL A 136 -3.81 12.23 -7.86
C VAL A 136 -4.91 11.53 -8.65
N GLU A 137 -5.13 11.93 -9.88
CA GLU A 137 -6.20 11.40 -10.74
C GLU A 137 -5.96 9.94 -11.15
N ARG A 138 -4.75 9.62 -11.61
CA ARG A 138 -4.44 8.31 -12.23
C ARG A 138 -3.91 7.28 -11.24
N PHE A 139 -3.44 7.69 -10.07
CA PHE A 139 -2.92 6.77 -9.06
C PHE A 139 -3.64 6.88 -7.72
N LEU A 140 -3.62 8.04 -7.04
CA LEU A 140 -4.12 8.15 -5.67
C LEU A 140 -5.62 7.89 -5.58
N TRP A 141 -6.41 8.52 -6.45
CA TRP A 141 -7.86 8.33 -6.44
C TRP A 141 -8.27 6.88 -6.75
N PRO A 142 -7.78 6.24 -7.81
CA PRO A 142 -8.00 4.81 -8.04
C PRO A 142 -7.56 3.92 -6.89
N SER A 143 -6.42 4.21 -6.25
CA SER A 143 -5.92 3.45 -5.09
C SER A 143 -6.84 3.58 -3.88
N VAL A 144 -7.31 4.79 -3.57
CA VAL A 144 -8.31 5.01 -2.51
C VAL A 144 -9.62 4.29 -2.86
N ALA A 145 -10.11 4.43 -4.09
CA ALA A 145 -11.33 3.77 -4.53
C ALA A 145 -11.22 2.23 -4.45
N SER A 146 -10.03 1.67 -4.70
CA SER A 146 -9.79 0.24 -4.62
C SER A 146 -9.93 -0.32 -3.20
N LEU A 147 -9.72 0.50 -2.14
CA LEU A 147 -9.96 0.09 -0.75
C LEU A 147 -11.41 -0.34 -0.52
N PHE A 148 -12.33 0.30 -1.23
CA PHE A 148 -13.78 0.07 -1.06
C PHE A 148 -14.35 -0.97 -2.02
N ARG A 149 -13.53 -1.51 -2.93
CA ARG A 149 -13.95 -2.55 -3.87
C ARG A 149 -13.60 -3.92 -3.32
N PRO A 150 -14.57 -4.85 -3.23
CA PRO A 150 -14.27 -6.22 -2.86
C PRO A 150 -13.43 -6.86 -3.97
N MET A 151 -12.35 -7.52 -3.59
CA MET A 151 -11.54 -8.29 -4.53
C MET A 151 -12.10 -9.71 -4.61
N ASP A 152 -12.53 -10.10 -5.80
CA ASP A 152 -12.90 -11.48 -6.07
C ASP A 152 -11.67 -12.32 -6.41
N ILE A 153 -11.72 -13.57 -6.04
CA ILE A 153 -10.80 -14.59 -6.52
C ILE A 153 -11.29 -14.95 -7.93
N THR A 154 -10.52 -14.56 -8.93
CA THR A 154 -10.80 -14.87 -10.33
C THR A 154 -9.85 -15.95 -10.83
N GLU A 155 -10.30 -16.77 -11.77
CA GLU A 155 -9.50 -17.84 -12.36
C GLU A 155 -8.21 -17.32 -13.01
N GLU A 156 -8.29 -16.19 -13.68
CA GLU A 156 -7.16 -15.57 -14.39
C GLU A 156 -5.97 -15.18 -13.47
N ARG A 157 -6.23 -14.86 -12.20
CA ARG A 157 -5.17 -14.47 -11.25
C ARG A 157 -4.37 -15.65 -10.70
N PHE A 158 -4.89 -16.84 -10.87
CA PHE A 158 -4.26 -18.08 -10.40
C PHE A 158 -3.77 -18.97 -11.54
N ALA A 159 -3.88 -18.56 -12.79
CA ALA A 159 -3.16 -19.18 -13.89
C ALA A 159 -1.67 -18.92 -13.64
N LEU A 160 -1.09 -19.76 -12.81
CA LEU A 160 0.31 -19.68 -12.41
C LEU A 160 1.15 -20.09 -13.62
N GLU A 161 1.74 -19.13 -14.30
CA GLU A 161 2.81 -19.39 -15.29
C GLU A 161 3.95 -20.22 -14.69
N ASN A 162 4.04 -20.26 -13.36
CA ASN A 162 5.02 -21.00 -12.56
C ASN A 162 4.40 -22.20 -11.81
N GLU A 163 3.30 -22.75 -12.29
CA GLU A 163 2.64 -23.92 -11.68
C GLU A 163 3.59 -25.08 -11.36
N PRO A 164 4.58 -25.46 -12.19
CA PRO A 164 5.51 -26.53 -11.87
C PRO A 164 6.32 -26.24 -10.59
N MET A 165 6.82 -25.02 -10.42
CA MET A 165 7.63 -24.63 -9.26
C MET A 165 6.83 -24.68 -7.95
N TYR A 166 5.59 -24.22 -7.95
CA TYR A 166 4.73 -24.27 -6.78
C TYR A 166 4.27 -25.67 -6.47
N ARG A 167 3.98 -26.48 -7.49
CA ARG A 167 3.63 -27.89 -7.35
C ARG A 167 4.76 -28.67 -6.69
N ASP A 168 5.97 -28.51 -7.19
CA ASP A 168 7.14 -29.22 -6.68
C ASP A 168 7.53 -28.77 -5.25
N TYR A 169 7.43 -27.47 -4.98
CA TYR A 169 7.79 -26.92 -3.66
C TYR A 169 6.75 -27.23 -2.57
N TYR A 170 5.46 -27.17 -2.86
CA TYR A 170 4.37 -27.36 -1.90
C TYR A 170 3.71 -28.74 -2.00
N GLY A 171 4.13 -29.62 -2.91
CA GLY A 171 3.49 -30.91 -3.16
C GLY A 171 2.04 -30.80 -3.64
N LEU A 172 1.67 -29.66 -4.25
CA LEU A 172 0.32 -29.42 -4.75
C LEU A 172 0.14 -30.06 -6.12
N THR A 173 -0.81 -31.00 -6.21
CA THR A 173 -1.25 -31.49 -7.55
C THR A 173 -2.17 -30.46 -8.20
N ALA A 174 -2.20 -30.42 -9.56
CA ALA A 174 -3.10 -29.56 -10.32
C ALA A 174 -4.56 -29.72 -9.87
N GLU A 175 -5.00 -30.95 -9.61
CA GLU A 175 -6.34 -31.27 -9.14
C GLU A 175 -6.65 -30.67 -7.76
N ARG A 176 -5.72 -30.74 -6.80
CA ARG A 176 -5.88 -30.12 -5.47
C ARG A 176 -5.93 -28.61 -5.58
N TYR A 177 -5.14 -28.03 -6.47
CA TYR A 177 -5.13 -26.62 -6.72
C TYR A 177 -6.47 -26.14 -7.31
N GLU A 178 -6.97 -26.80 -8.35
CA GLU A 178 -8.28 -26.49 -8.95
C GLU A 178 -9.43 -26.66 -7.96
N HIS A 179 -9.37 -27.68 -7.11
CA HIS A 179 -10.37 -27.88 -6.06
C HIS A 179 -10.37 -26.73 -5.06
N ALA A 180 -9.21 -26.38 -4.53
CA ALA A 180 -9.06 -25.25 -3.61
C ALA A 180 -9.54 -23.94 -4.24
N HIS A 181 -9.19 -23.68 -5.50
CA HIS A 181 -9.62 -22.51 -6.24
C HIS A 181 -11.14 -22.45 -6.37
N ARG A 182 -11.82 -23.53 -6.76
CA ARG A 182 -13.29 -23.59 -6.84
C ARG A 182 -13.95 -23.32 -5.49
N VAL A 183 -13.42 -23.87 -4.39
CA VAL A 183 -13.93 -23.62 -3.04
C VAL A 183 -13.77 -22.14 -2.67
N PHE A 184 -12.61 -21.54 -2.93
CA PHE A 184 -12.39 -20.12 -2.65
C PHE A 184 -13.24 -19.21 -3.52
N ALA A 185 -13.43 -19.53 -4.80
CA ALA A 185 -14.31 -18.79 -5.70
C ALA A 185 -15.78 -18.85 -5.25
N ALA A 186 -16.25 -20.01 -4.76
CA ALA A 186 -17.58 -20.17 -4.20
C ALA A 186 -17.83 -19.30 -2.95
N LEU A 187 -16.77 -18.89 -2.23
CA LEU A 187 -16.86 -18.00 -1.07
C LEU A 187 -16.89 -16.50 -1.45
N ASN A 188 -16.75 -16.14 -2.72
CA ASN A 188 -16.75 -14.73 -3.16
C ASN A 188 -18.01 -13.94 -2.69
N PRO A 189 -19.25 -14.45 -2.74
CA PRO A 189 -20.41 -13.73 -2.23
C PRO A 189 -20.30 -13.41 -0.73
N VAL A 190 -19.80 -14.36 0.07
CA VAL A 190 -19.60 -14.17 1.51
C VAL A 190 -18.52 -13.13 1.77
N ARG A 191 -17.42 -13.19 1.03
CA ARG A 191 -16.32 -12.20 1.11
C ARG A 191 -16.78 -10.80 0.74
N ARG A 192 -17.57 -10.64 -0.31
CA ARG A 192 -18.19 -9.36 -0.68
C ARG A 192 -19.09 -8.84 0.43
N ALA A 193 -19.96 -9.65 0.96
CA ALA A 193 -20.82 -9.26 2.06
C ALA A 193 -20.02 -8.82 3.29
N MET A 194 -19.02 -9.60 3.71
CA MET A 194 -18.13 -9.25 4.83
C MET A 194 -17.38 -7.93 4.57
N HIS A 195 -16.90 -7.71 3.36
CA HIS A 195 -16.22 -6.49 2.97
C HIS A 195 -17.13 -5.25 3.16
N TYR A 196 -18.35 -5.30 2.65
CA TYR A 196 -19.30 -4.19 2.79
C TYR A 196 -19.74 -3.97 4.24
N VAL A 197 -19.98 -5.05 4.99
CA VAL A 197 -20.30 -4.96 6.43
C VAL A 197 -19.14 -4.30 7.18
N TYR A 198 -17.91 -4.70 6.90
CA TYR A 198 -16.72 -4.12 7.52
C TYR A 198 -16.60 -2.62 7.26
N TRP A 199 -16.67 -2.20 5.98
CA TRP A 199 -16.54 -0.78 5.63
C TRP A 199 -17.70 0.06 6.14
N SER A 200 -18.92 -0.48 6.14
CA SER A 200 -20.09 0.19 6.71
C SER A 200 -19.94 0.37 8.22
N ALA A 201 -19.50 -0.67 8.94
CA ALA A 201 -19.24 -0.59 10.37
C ALA A 201 -18.14 0.40 10.72
N LEU A 202 -17.05 0.41 9.96
CA LEU A 202 -15.96 1.37 10.15
C LEU A 202 -16.42 2.81 9.87
N GLY A 203 -17.11 3.05 8.76
CA GLY A 203 -17.66 4.37 8.40
C GLY A 203 -18.62 4.88 9.47
N LEU A 204 -19.53 4.02 9.94
CA LEU A 204 -20.44 4.33 11.04
C LEU A 204 -19.69 4.65 12.33
N SER A 205 -18.65 3.89 12.67
CA SER A 205 -17.83 4.13 13.87
C SER A 205 -17.12 5.48 13.82
N LEU A 206 -16.54 5.83 12.67
CA LEU A 206 -15.88 7.13 12.49
C LEU A 206 -16.90 8.29 12.55
N ALA A 207 -18.08 8.12 11.96
CA ALA A 207 -19.17 9.09 12.05
C ALA A 207 -19.66 9.25 13.50
N CYS A 208 -19.88 8.15 14.22
CA CYS A 208 -20.24 8.15 15.63
C CYS A 208 -19.18 8.85 16.49
N LEU A 209 -17.91 8.61 16.21
CA LEU A 209 -16.80 9.28 16.91
C LEU A 209 -16.82 10.79 16.68
N ALA A 210 -17.06 11.23 15.45
CA ALA A 210 -17.18 12.65 15.11
C ALA A 210 -18.37 13.32 15.81
N ILE A 211 -19.53 12.66 15.84
CA ILE A 211 -20.74 13.15 16.52
C ILE A 211 -20.51 13.20 18.04
N ALA A 212 -19.89 12.15 18.60
CA ALA A 212 -19.61 12.05 20.02
C ALA A 212 -18.45 12.95 20.48
N TRP A 213 -17.75 13.63 19.59
CA TRP A 213 -16.54 14.40 19.89
C TRP A 213 -16.68 15.36 21.08
N LYS A 214 -17.78 16.12 21.13
CA LYS A 214 -18.07 17.07 22.21
C LYS A 214 -18.35 16.34 23.55
N SER A 215 -19.04 15.22 23.51
CA SER A 215 -19.36 14.44 24.73
C SER A 215 -18.15 13.66 25.24
N LEU A 216 -17.24 13.25 24.37
CA LEU A 216 -15.98 12.60 24.73
C LEU A 216 -15.07 13.52 25.56
N GLY A 217 -15.23 14.85 25.48
CA GLY A 217 -14.53 15.79 26.36
C GLY A 217 -14.85 15.59 27.85
N ARG A 218 -16.02 15.03 28.17
CA ARG A 218 -16.49 14.70 29.53
C ARG A 218 -16.22 13.24 29.93
N ALA A 219 -15.81 12.41 28.98
CA ALA A 219 -15.50 11.01 29.23
C ALA A 219 -14.18 10.86 30.01
N ASP A 220 -14.01 9.68 30.61
CA ASP A 220 -12.72 9.31 31.20
C ASP A 220 -11.58 9.50 30.20
N ARG A 221 -10.52 10.16 30.65
CA ARG A 221 -9.34 10.50 29.83
C ARG A 221 -8.74 9.28 29.14
N LYS A 222 -8.68 8.13 29.85
CA LYS A 222 -8.11 6.90 29.32
C LYS A 222 -8.94 6.36 28.14
N ARG A 223 -10.27 6.36 28.28
CA ARG A 223 -11.20 5.90 27.23
C ARG A 223 -11.12 6.78 26.00
N ARG A 224 -11.10 8.10 26.18
CA ARG A 224 -10.91 9.05 25.07
C ARG A 224 -9.60 8.82 24.35
N GLN A 225 -8.50 8.64 25.08
CA GLN A 225 -7.19 8.37 24.46
C GLN A 225 -7.20 7.06 23.67
N LEU A 226 -7.82 6.00 24.19
CA LEU A 226 -7.95 4.72 23.48
C LEU A 226 -8.72 4.88 22.16
N LEU A 227 -9.89 5.51 22.19
CA LEU A 227 -10.72 5.72 20.99
C LEU A 227 -9.99 6.53 19.92
N LEU A 228 -9.32 7.62 20.33
CA LEU A 228 -8.54 8.44 19.41
C LEU A 228 -7.33 7.70 18.82
N MET A 229 -6.65 6.91 19.64
CA MET A 229 -5.50 6.14 19.19
C MET A 229 -5.92 5.05 18.18
N LEU A 230 -7.01 4.33 18.43
CA LEU A 230 -7.55 3.34 17.51
C LEU A 230 -8.00 3.99 16.18
N ALA A 231 -8.74 5.10 16.26
CA ALA A 231 -9.17 5.82 15.06
C ALA A 231 -7.99 6.37 14.25
N ALA A 232 -7.01 6.99 14.92
CA ALA A 232 -5.80 7.49 14.28
C ALA A 232 -5.00 6.37 13.62
N PHE A 233 -4.84 5.23 14.31
CA PHE A 233 -4.16 4.06 13.73
C PHE A 233 -4.84 3.59 12.44
N VAL A 234 -6.18 3.41 12.47
CA VAL A 234 -6.94 2.96 11.30
C VAL A 234 -6.81 3.94 10.14
N VAL A 235 -7.03 5.23 10.38
CA VAL A 235 -6.96 6.27 9.33
C VAL A 235 -5.56 6.38 8.74
N VAL A 236 -4.53 6.44 9.61
CA VAL A 236 -3.13 6.55 9.15
C VAL A 236 -2.71 5.29 8.37
N TYR A 237 -3.07 4.11 8.86
CA TYR A 237 -2.71 2.86 8.18
C TYR A 237 -3.40 2.73 6.81
N LEU A 238 -4.70 3.03 6.72
CA LEU A 238 -5.43 2.99 5.44
C LEU A 238 -4.89 4.03 4.46
N GLY A 239 -4.60 5.24 4.95
CA GLY A 239 -3.96 6.28 4.13
C GLY A 239 -2.59 5.85 3.62
N ALA A 240 -1.75 5.30 4.50
CA ALA A 240 -0.44 4.76 4.11
C ALA A 240 -0.56 3.62 3.10
N SER A 241 -1.54 2.72 3.27
CA SER A 241 -1.80 1.62 2.34
C SER A 241 -2.22 2.13 0.96
N ALA A 242 -3.09 3.14 0.89
CA ALA A 242 -3.50 3.77 -0.37
C ALA A 242 -2.34 4.47 -1.09
N LEU A 243 -1.43 5.08 -0.33
CA LEU A 243 -0.22 5.73 -0.88
C LEU A 243 0.85 4.74 -1.32
N ALA A 244 0.95 3.61 -0.60
CA ALA A 244 2.03 2.64 -0.83
C ALA A 244 1.73 1.63 -1.94
N SER A 245 0.47 1.28 -2.17
CA SER A 245 0.12 0.21 -3.09
C SER A 245 -1.13 0.53 -3.91
N PRO A 246 -1.07 0.42 -5.23
CA PRO A 246 -2.23 0.58 -6.11
C PRO A 246 -3.22 -0.58 -5.98
N ASN A 247 -2.77 -1.67 -5.39
CA ASN A 247 -3.59 -2.86 -5.16
C ASN A 247 -3.67 -3.12 -3.66
N THR A 248 -4.72 -2.59 -3.05
CA THR A 248 -5.04 -2.85 -1.65
C THR A 248 -5.62 -4.25 -1.51
N ALA A 249 -4.78 -5.24 -1.81
CA ALA A 249 -5.12 -6.62 -1.56
C ALA A 249 -5.57 -6.77 -0.11
N TRP A 250 -6.52 -7.65 0.14
CA TRP A 250 -7.04 -8.00 1.47
C TRP A 250 -5.94 -8.10 2.54
N ARG A 251 -4.76 -8.64 2.20
CA ARG A 251 -3.60 -8.73 3.09
C ARG A 251 -3.13 -7.38 3.67
N TYR A 252 -3.34 -6.28 2.95
CA TYR A 252 -2.94 -4.94 3.40
C TYR A 252 -4.02 -4.27 4.26
N THR A 253 -5.27 -4.71 4.18
CA THR A 253 -6.35 -4.20 5.04
C THR A 253 -6.53 -5.04 6.31
N MET A 254 -6.03 -6.29 6.33
CA MET A 254 -6.09 -7.18 7.49
C MET A 254 -5.58 -6.55 8.82
N PRO A 255 -4.43 -5.85 8.84
CA PRO A 255 -3.91 -5.28 10.09
C PRO A 255 -4.84 -4.25 10.75
N VAL A 256 -5.70 -3.59 9.98
CA VAL A 256 -6.67 -2.63 10.55
C VAL A 256 -8.00 -3.26 10.95
N PHE A 257 -8.22 -4.52 10.61
CA PHE A 257 -9.48 -5.21 10.91
C PHE A 257 -9.75 -5.28 12.42
N LEU A 258 -8.80 -5.82 13.19
CA LEU A 258 -8.94 -5.90 14.65
C LEU A 258 -9.02 -4.53 15.33
N PRO A 259 -8.17 -3.54 15.05
CA PRO A 259 -8.32 -2.19 15.58
C PRO A 259 -9.67 -1.54 15.22
N SER A 260 -10.20 -1.78 14.01
CA SER A 260 -11.51 -1.27 13.61
C SER A 260 -12.65 -1.90 14.41
N LEU A 261 -12.60 -3.21 14.64
CA LEU A 261 -13.58 -3.91 15.50
C LEU A 261 -13.49 -3.41 16.95
N ALA A 262 -12.27 -3.23 17.47
CA ALA A 262 -12.06 -2.69 18.81
C ALA A 262 -12.60 -1.25 18.94
N LEU A 263 -12.42 -0.41 17.92
CA LEU A 263 -13.00 0.93 17.85
C LEU A 263 -14.54 0.87 17.88
N THR A 264 -15.13 0.04 17.02
CA THR A 264 -16.60 -0.16 16.94
C THR A 264 -17.17 -0.62 18.28
N ALA A 265 -16.58 -1.67 18.88
CA ALA A 265 -17.01 -2.20 20.17
C ALA A 265 -16.88 -1.17 21.31
N SER A 266 -15.77 -0.45 21.35
CA SER A 266 -15.53 0.58 22.39
C SER A 266 -16.49 1.76 22.26
N LEU A 267 -16.88 2.14 21.04
CA LEU A 267 -17.89 3.17 20.79
C LEU A 267 -19.29 2.68 21.19
N ALA A 268 -19.64 1.46 20.82
CA ALA A 268 -20.92 0.86 21.20
C ALA A 268 -21.08 0.83 22.72
N ASP A 269 -20.07 0.38 23.43
CA ASP A 269 -20.03 0.37 24.90
C ASP A 269 -20.14 1.80 25.48
N TYR A 270 -19.45 2.78 24.92
CA TYR A 270 -19.58 4.20 25.33
C TYR A 270 -21.02 4.72 25.19
N PHE A 271 -21.69 4.43 24.08
CA PHE A 271 -23.09 4.87 23.89
C PHE A 271 -24.08 4.14 24.80
N LEU A 272 -23.84 2.87 25.09
CA LEU A 272 -24.66 2.11 26.03
C LEU A 272 -24.55 2.70 27.45
N ASP A 273 -23.36 3.05 27.89
CA ASP A 273 -23.14 3.69 29.19
C ASP A 273 -23.81 5.06 29.28
N MET A 274 -23.71 5.89 28.25
CA MET A 274 -24.41 7.17 28.19
C MET A 274 -25.93 6.97 28.29
N ARG A 275 -26.47 5.95 27.62
CA ARG A 275 -27.91 5.65 27.67
C ARG A 275 -28.35 5.19 29.06
N ARG A 276 -27.54 4.36 29.73
CA ARG A 276 -27.79 3.90 31.11
C ARG A 276 -27.80 5.07 32.09
N SER A 277 -26.79 5.93 32.04
CA SER A 277 -26.68 7.12 32.89
C SER A 277 -27.85 8.07 32.74
N ARG A 278 -28.33 8.32 31.51
CA ARG A 278 -29.53 9.13 31.26
C ARG A 278 -30.79 8.52 31.86
N ARG A 279 -30.95 7.18 31.78
CA ARG A 279 -32.12 6.49 32.36
C ARG A 279 -32.11 6.53 33.87
N SER A 280 -30.95 6.42 34.53
CA SER A 280 -30.82 6.55 35.98
C SER A 280 -31.17 7.96 36.46
N ALA A 281 -30.67 8.98 35.77
CA ALA A 281 -30.98 10.38 36.11
C ALA A 281 -32.48 10.71 36.00
N VAL A 282 -33.17 10.15 34.97
CA VAL A 282 -34.64 10.32 34.83
C VAL A 282 -35.41 9.60 35.92
N LYS A 283 -34.96 8.45 36.41
CA LYS A 283 -35.61 7.72 37.54
C LYS A 283 -35.42 8.38 38.88
N GLU A 284 -34.32 9.11 39.08
CA GLU A 284 -34.05 9.84 40.32
C GLU A 284 -34.81 11.19 40.38
N SER A 285 -35.24 11.69 39.24
CA SER A 285 -36.00 12.94 39.12
C SER A 285 -37.54 12.77 39.12
N ALA A 286 -38.02 11.52 39.02
CA ALA A 286 -39.43 11.16 39.07
C ALA A 286 -39.83 10.61 40.44
#